data_0badb74efbd6a8a74155d23866c625a8
#
_entry.id   0badb74efbd6a8a74155d23866c625a8
#
_cell.length_a   1.000
_cell.length_b   1.000
_cell.length_c   1.000
_cell.angle_alpha   90.00
_cell.angle_beta   90.00
_cell.angle_gamma   90.00
#
_symmetry.space_group_name_H-M   'P 1'
#
loop_
_entity.id
_entity.type
_entity.pdbx_description
1 polymer ?
#
loop_
_entity_poly.entity_id
_entity_poly.type
_entity_poly.pdbx_seq_one_letter_code
_entity_poly.pdbx_strand_id
1 'polypeptide(L)'
;MNATTRLMATFYEAFGRGDPDTMAKCYHPDAVFSDPIFPELRGVQVTEMWRMLLERSTGIEVAAGGLHGDDRRGRAHCAVRYTFRRTGRTVRNEIDARFSFADGMIIEHKDHFDFWHWSRQALGIPGLLLGWTPSLQRKVQASAVAGLVAFMDRWPS
;
A
#
# COMPACT_ATOMS: atom_id res chain seq x y z
N MET A 1 -22.53 -1.73 -11.11
CA MET A 1 -21.19 -1.31 -10.66
C MET A 1 -20.71 -0.20 -11.60
N ASN A 2 -20.40 0.97 -11.06
CA ASN A 2 -19.92 2.08 -11.87
C ASN A 2 -18.43 1.92 -12.25
N ALA A 3 -17.90 2.83 -13.07
CA ALA A 3 -16.54 2.72 -13.61
C ALA A 3 -15.47 2.76 -12.51
N THR A 4 -15.63 3.63 -11.50
CA THR A 4 -14.65 3.76 -10.41
C THR A 4 -14.67 2.56 -9.48
N THR A 5 -15.83 1.97 -9.23
CA THR A 5 -15.93 0.74 -8.45
C THR A 5 -15.26 -0.42 -9.19
N ARG A 6 -15.44 -0.51 -10.51
CA ARG A 6 -14.73 -1.50 -11.33
C ARG A 6 -13.22 -1.27 -11.31
N LEU A 7 -12.79 -0.01 -11.34
CA LEU A 7 -11.38 0.34 -11.27
C LEU A 7 -10.76 -0.12 -9.95
N MET A 8 -11.43 0.16 -8.82
CA MET A 8 -10.98 -0.32 -7.51
C MET A 8 -10.95 -1.85 -7.45
N ALA A 9 -11.96 -2.51 -7.98
CA ALA A 9 -12.00 -3.98 -8.02
C ALA A 9 -10.82 -4.53 -8.85
N THR A 10 -10.57 -3.95 -10.01
CA THR A 10 -9.42 -4.33 -10.85
C THR A 10 -8.10 -4.16 -10.10
N PHE A 11 -7.94 -3.06 -9.39
CA PHE A 11 -6.75 -2.80 -8.58
C PHE A 11 -6.52 -3.87 -7.52
N TYR A 12 -7.55 -4.19 -6.73
CA TYR A 12 -7.42 -5.19 -5.65
C TYR A 12 -7.27 -6.62 -6.17
N GLU A 13 -7.92 -6.95 -7.27
CA GLU A 13 -7.74 -8.25 -7.93
C GLU A 13 -6.29 -8.41 -8.42
N ALA A 14 -5.75 -7.38 -9.04
CA ALA A 14 -4.35 -7.36 -9.48
C ALA A 14 -3.39 -7.49 -8.29
N PHE A 15 -3.67 -6.80 -7.20
CA PHE A 15 -2.89 -6.89 -5.97
C PHE A 15 -2.89 -8.34 -5.46
N GLY A 16 -4.05 -8.95 -5.38
CA GLY A 16 -4.20 -10.33 -4.89
C GLY A 16 -3.49 -11.38 -5.73
N ARG A 17 -3.36 -11.16 -7.04
CA ARG A 17 -2.64 -12.10 -7.91
C ARG A 17 -1.17 -11.73 -8.15
N GLY A 18 -0.68 -10.67 -7.49
CA GLY A 18 0.71 -10.25 -7.61
C GLY A 18 1.05 -9.63 -8.96
N ASP A 19 0.15 -8.81 -9.51
CA ASP A 19 0.29 -8.19 -10.82
C ASP A 19 0.51 -6.68 -10.69
N PRO A 20 1.76 -6.22 -10.50
CA PRO A 20 2.03 -4.80 -10.30
C PRO A 20 1.78 -3.97 -11.56
N ASP A 21 1.88 -4.54 -12.73
CA ASP A 21 1.67 -3.81 -13.99
C ASP A 21 0.20 -3.40 -14.15
N THR A 22 -0.73 -4.28 -13.83
CA THR A 22 -2.15 -3.94 -13.84
C THR A 22 -2.49 -2.92 -12.74
N MET A 23 -1.90 -3.07 -11.54
CA MET A 23 -2.06 -2.07 -10.48
C MET A 23 -1.58 -0.69 -10.96
N ALA A 24 -0.43 -0.63 -11.62
CA ALA A 24 0.14 0.62 -12.13
C ALA A 24 -0.80 1.31 -13.13
N LYS A 25 -1.47 0.55 -13.97
CA LYS A 25 -2.41 1.11 -14.96
C LYS A 25 -3.65 1.75 -14.34
N CYS A 26 -3.95 1.42 -13.08
CA CYS A 26 -5.07 2.04 -12.37
C CYS A 26 -4.76 3.45 -11.88
N TYR A 27 -3.49 3.83 -11.80
CA TYR A 27 -3.07 5.12 -11.28
C TYR A 27 -2.86 6.16 -12.38
N HIS A 28 -3.31 7.38 -12.05
CA HIS A 28 -2.98 8.55 -12.86
C HIS A 28 -1.47 8.83 -12.78
N PRO A 29 -0.84 9.38 -13.85
CA PRO A 29 0.61 9.70 -13.80
C PRO A 29 1.01 10.65 -12.67
N ASP A 30 0.10 11.49 -12.21
CA ASP A 30 0.32 12.44 -11.11
C ASP A 30 -0.26 11.95 -9.78
N ALA A 31 -0.48 10.65 -9.63
CA ALA A 31 -1.07 10.09 -8.42
C ALA A 31 -0.24 10.36 -7.18
N VAL A 32 -0.92 10.52 -6.05
CA VAL A 32 -0.33 10.65 -4.73
C VAL A 32 -0.83 9.51 -3.85
N PHE A 33 0.10 8.86 -3.17
CA PHE A 33 -0.21 7.79 -2.23
C PHE A 33 0.34 8.12 -0.85
N SER A 34 -0.38 7.77 0.20
CA SER A 34 0.10 7.85 1.57
C SER A 34 -0.46 6.73 2.42
N ASP A 35 0.35 6.27 3.37
CA ASP A 35 -0.06 5.38 4.45
C ASP A 35 0.82 5.63 5.68
N PRO A 36 0.61 4.91 6.81
CA PRO A 36 1.43 5.13 8.01
C PRO A 36 2.93 4.80 7.85
N ILE A 37 3.31 4.08 6.80
CA ILE A 37 4.71 3.69 6.54
C ILE A 37 5.33 4.59 5.47
N PHE A 38 4.59 4.89 4.39
CA PHE A 38 5.02 5.80 3.33
C PHE A 38 4.21 7.09 3.45
N PRO A 39 4.78 8.16 4.05
CA PRO A 39 4.00 9.37 4.37
C PRO A 39 3.48 10.11 3.15
N GLU A 40 4.23 10.10 2.04
CA GLU A 40 3.76 10.65 0.78
C GLU A 40 4.64 10.16 -0.36
N LEU A 41 4.01 9.55 -1.36
CA LEU A 41 4.67 9.14 -2.60
C LEU A 41 3.94 9.79 -3.78
N ARG A 42 4.67 10.12 -4.84
CA ARG A 42 4.12 10.78 -6.03
C ARG A 42 4.54 10.10 -7.32
N GLY A 43 3.60 10.01 -8.26
CA GLY A 43 3.86 9.55 -9.61
C GLY A 43 4.44 8.14 -9.65
N VAL A 44 5.58 7.98 -10.30
CA VAL A 44 6.25 6.68 -10.47
C VAL A 44 6.64 6.04 -9.14
N GLN A 45 6.84 6.83 -8.09
CA GLN A 45 7.11 6.27 -6.76
C GLN A 45 5.97 5.39 -6.27
N VAL A 46 4.73 5.73 -6.60
CA VAL A 46 3.55 4.96 -6.19
C VAL A 46 3.57 3.57 -6.84
N THR A 47 3.76 3.51 -8.13
CA THR A 47 3.77 2.25 -8.88
C THR A 47 4.98 1.39 -8.52
N GLU A 48 6.13 2.00 -8.32
CA GLU A 48 7.34 1.29 -7.90
C GLU A 48 7.24 0.77 -6.46
N MET A 49 6.55 1.48 -5.58
CA MET A 49 6.29 1.00 -4.22
C MET A 49 5.51 -0.32 -4.26
N TRP A 50 4.45 -0.41 -5.07
CA TRP A 50 3.69 -1.65 -5.19
C TRP A 50 4.54 -2.77 -5.79
N ARG A 51 5.35 -2.47 -6.80
CA ARG A 51 6.27 -3.43 -7.40
C ARG A 51 7.24 -3.98 -6.37
N MET A 52 7.83 -3.10 -5.57
CA MET A 52 8.75 -3.48 -4.50
C MET A 52 8.08 -4.36 -3.45
N LEU A 53 6.89 -3.97 -2.99
CA LEU A 53 6.15 -4.75 -1.98
C LEU A 53 5.81 -6.14 -2.49
N LEU A 54 5.35 -6.26 -3.72
CA LEU A 54 5.02 -7.56 -4.32
C LEU A 54 6.26 -8.42 -4.52
N GLU A 55 7.38 -7.83 -4.91
CA GLU A 55 8.65 -8.56 -5.07
C GLU A 55 9.20 -9.05 -3.73
N ARG A 56 9.07 -8.23 -2.67
CA ARG A 56 9.64 -8.50 -1.35
C ARG A 56 8.72 -9.24 -0.40
N SER A 57 7.50 -9.49 -0.79
CA SER A 57 6.52 -10.22 0.05
C SER A 57 6.26 -11.59 -0.53
N THR A 58 5.99 -12.57 0.36
CA THR A 58 5.59 -13.91 -0.05
C THR A 58 4.25 -14.25 0.57
N GLY A 59 3.46 -15.04 -0.16
CA GLY A 59 2.18 -15.54 0.34
C GLY A 59 1.15 -14.44 0.56
N ILE A 60 1.11 -13.43 -0.32
CA ILE A 60 0.14 -12.34 -0.21
C ILE A 60 -1.27 -12.87 -0.46
N GLU A 61 -2.16 -12.62 0.49
CA GLU A 61 -3.59 -12.85 0.36
C GLU A 61 -4.31 -11.52 0.57
N VAL A 62 -5.18 -11.17 -0.35
CA VAL A 62 -5.92 -9.90 -0.34
C VAL A 62 -7.41 -10.17 -0.39
N ALA A 63 -8.14 -9.63 0.58
CA ALA A 63 -9.60 -9.66 0.58
C ALA A 63 -10.11 -8.23 0.64
N ALA A 64 -10.63 -7.73 -0.46
CA ALA A 64 -11.19 -6.39 -0.55
C ALA A 64 -12.71 -6.44 -0.50
N GLY A 65 -13.31 -5.47 0.17
CA GLY A 65 -14.77 -5.35 0.26
C GLY A 65 -15.18 -3.92 0.53
N GLY A 66 -16.49 -3.67 0.62
CA GLY A 66 -17.02 -2.35 0.88
C GLY A 66 -16.62 -1.32 -0.17
N LEU A 67 -16.49 -1.76 -1.43
CA LEU A 67 -16.13 -0.87 -2.54
C LEU A 67 -17.29 0.06 -2.84
N HIS A 68 -17.14 1.35 -2.56
CA HIS A 68 -18.12 2.37 -2.84
C HIS A 68 -17.44 3.55 -3.52
N GLY A 69 -18.10 4.13 -4.49
CA GLY A 69 -17.55 5.31 -5.11
C GLY A 69 -18.49 5.96 -6.10
N ASP A 70 -18.24 7.24 -6.33
CA ASP A 70 -18.78 8.01 -7.42
C ASP A 70 -17.63 8.33 -8.40
N ASP A 71 -17.86 9.21 -9.36
CA ASP A 71 -16.85 9.56 -10.37
C ASP A 71 -15.66 10.36 -9.81
N ARG A 72 -15.74 10.87 -8.57
CA ARG A 72 -14.69 11.68 -7.95
C ARG A 72 -14.02 11.02 -6.77
N ARG A 73 -14.75 10.28 -5.96
CA ARG A 73 -14.24 9.70 -4.69
C ARG A 73 -14.68 8.26 -4.53
N GLY A 74 -13.86 7.51 -3.83
CA GLY A 74 -14.18 6.13 -3.48
C GLY A 74 -13.56 5.71 -2.16
N ARG A 75 -14.04 4.59 -1.66
CA ARG A 75 -13.51 3.95 -0.47
C ARG A 75 -13.59 2.45 -0.58
N ALA A 76 -12.71 1.78 0.13
CA ALA A 76 -12.67 0.34 0.21
C ALA A 76 -12.14 -0.09 1.56
N HIS A 77 -12.45 -1.31 1.95
CA HIS A 77 -11.81 -1.98 3.07
C HIS A 77 -11.02 -3.16 2.50
N CYS A 78 -9.78 -3.33 2.96
CA CYS A 78 -8.91 -4.39 2.46
C CYS A 78 -8.22 -5.08 3.63
N ALA A 79 -8.35 -6.41 3.69
CA ALA A 79 -7.57 -7.23 4.60
C ALA A 79 -6.43 -7.87 3.81
N VAL A 80 -5.20 -7.65 4.25
CA VAL A 80 -4.01 -8.19 3.60
C VAL A 80 -3.25 -9.06 4.59
N ARG A 81 -2.85 -10.26 4.14
CA ARG A 81 -1.98 -11.14 4.89
C ARG A 81 -0.74 -11.43 4.07
N TYR A 82 0.43 -11.29 4.67
CA TYR A 82 1.70 -11.56 3.98
C TYR A 82 2.81 -11.85 4.99
N THR A 83 3.92 -12.41 4.49
CA THR A 83 5.13 -12.59 5.28
C THR A 83 6.04 -11.38 5.09
N PHE A 84 6.38 -10.71 6.20
CA PHE A 84 7.33 -9.60 6.21
C PHE A 84 8.75 -10.16 6.10
N ARG A 85 9.37 -10.01 4.94
CA ARG A 85 10.64 -10.70 4.63
C ARG A 85 11.77 -10.39 5.59
N ARG A 86 11.84 -9.14 6.04
CA ARG A 86 12.92 -8.67 6.91
C ARG A 86 12.99 -9.45 8.23
N THR A 87 11.86 -9.86 8.77
CA THR A 87 11.79 -10.60 10.04
C THR A 87 11.26 -12.02 9.89
N GLY A 88 10.71 -12.38 8.75
CA GLY A 88 10.05 -13.65 8.53
C GLY A 88 8.70 -13.80 9.23
N ARG A 89 8.16 -12.72 9.81
CA ARG A 89 6.92 -12.74 10.58
C ARG A 89 5.71 -12.56 9.67
N THR A 90 4.62 -13.21 10.04
CA THR A 90 3.34 -13.05 9.35
C THR A 90 2.63 -11.79 9.84
N VAL A 91 2.17 -10.98 8.90
CA VAL A 91 1.39 -9.77 9.16
C VAL A 91 0.01 -9.93 8.57
N ARG A 92 -1.01 -9.57 9.38
CA ARG A 92 -2.38 -9.37 8.93
C ARG A 92 -2.72 -7.92 9.15
N ASN A 93 -3.08 -7.21 8.09
CA ASN A 93 -3.33 -5.78 8.15
C ASN A 93 -4.73 -5.47 7.64
N GLU A 94 -5.50 -4.75 8.44
CA GLU A 94 -6.82 -4.25 8.09
C GLU A 94 -6.69 -2.80 7.66
N ILE A 95 -7.02 -2.51 6.42
CA ILE A 95 -6.74 -1.23 5.79
C ILE A 95 -8.05 -0.58 5.35
N ASP A 96 -8.28 0.65 5.76
CA ASP A 96 -9.34 1.50 5.22
C ASP A 96 -8.72 2.40 4.15
N ALA A 97 -9.18 2.24 2.92
CA ALA A 97 -8.65 2.96 1.78
C ALA A 97 -9.61 4.05 1.33
N ARG A 98 -9.06 5.21 1.02
CA ARG A 98 -9.78 6.33 0.43
C ARG A 98 -9.12 6.73 -0.88
N PHE A 99 -9.96 6.98 -1.87
CA PHE A 99 -9.52 7.28 -3.23
C PHE A 99 -10.14 8.57 -3.72
N SER A 100 -9.38 9.30 -4.54
CA SER A 100 -9.92 10.32 -5.44
C SER A 100 -9.58 9.92 -6.87
N PHE A 101 -10.45 10.25 -7.81
CA PHE A 101 -10.31 9.86 -9.22
C PHE A 101 -10.25 11.09 -10.10
N ALA A 102 -9.43 11.01 -11.15
CA ALA A 102 -9.35 11.99 -12.21
C ALA A 102 -9.07 11.26 -13.53
N ASP A 103 -9.74 11.67 -14.59
CA ASP A 103 -9.59 11.06 -15.91
C ASP A 103 -9.82 9.55 -15.92
N GLY A 104 -10.71 9.07 -15.05
CA GLY A 104 -11.00 7.65 -14.92
C GLY A 104 -9.93 6.82 -14.23
N MET A 105 -8.97 7.45 -13.56
CA MET A 105 -7.84 6.83 -12.88
C MET A 105 -7.73 7.30 -11.43
N ILE A 106 -6.99 6.57 -10.60
CA ILE A 106 -6.73 6.95 -9.21
C ILE A 106 -5.73 8.10 -9.20
N ILE A 107 -6.13 9.29 -8.71
CA ILE A 107 -5.26 10.44 -8.56
C ILE A 107 -4.78 10.61 -7.11
N GLU A 108 -5.53 10.13 -6.14
CA GLU A 108 -5.13 10.11 -4.74
C GLU A 108 -5.57 8.78 -4.11
N HIS A 109 -4.67 8.19 -3.33
CA HIS A 109 -4.92 6.95 -2.61
C HIS A 109 -4.34 7.08 -1.21
N LYS A 110 -5.20 7.04 -0.20
CA LYS A 110 -4.78 7.09 1.21
C LYS A 110 -5.21 5.80 1.89
N ASP A 111 -4.23 5.06 2.37
CA ASP A 111 -4.46 3.88 3.20
C ASP A 111 -4.31 4.26 4.67
N HIS A 112 -5.26 3.83 5.49
CA HIS A 112 -5.22 4.01 6.93
C HIS A 112 -5.25 2.66 7.63
N PHE A 113 -4.29 2.41 8.49
CA PHE A 113 -4.25 1.24 9.38
C PHE A 113 -3.53 1.59 10.68
N ASP A 114 -3.71 0.75 11.70
CA ASP A 114 -3.07 0.93 13.00
C ASP A 114 -1.59 0.54 12.90
N PHE A 115 -0.70 1.53 12.94
CA PHE A 115 0.75 1.31 12.86
C PHE A 115 1.27 0.47 14.03
N TRP A 116 0.75 0.64 15.24
CA TRP A 116 1.16 -0.17 16.38
C TRP A 116 0.81 -1.65 16.17
N HIS A 117 -0.41 -1.91 15.71
CA HIS A 117 -0.84 -3.27 15.39
C HIS A 117 0.04 -3.91 14.31
N TRP A 118 0.37 -3.14 13.26
CA TRP A 118 1.28 -3.58 12.22
C TRP A 118 2.67 -3.85 12.78
N SER A 119 3.23 -2.92 13.54
CA SER A 119 4.63 -2.98 14.01
C SER A 119 4.87 -4.13 14.97
N ARG A 120 3.92 -4.44 15.85
CA ARG A 120 4.08 -5.58 16.76
C ARG A 120 4.04 -6.92 16.03
N GLN A 121 3.31 -7.02 14.93
CA GLN A 121 3.31 -8.22 14.09
C GLN A 121 4.59 -8.32 13.25
N ALA A 122 4.97 -7.24 12.57
CA ALA A 122 6.08 -7.22 11.64
C ALA A 122 7.44 -7.26 12.34
N LEU A 123 7.60 -6.52 13.43
CA LEU A 123 8.86 -6.31 14.12
C LEU A 123 9.00 -7.12 15.42
N GLY A 124 7.90 -7.70 15.92
CA GLY A 124 7.90 -8.46 17.17
C GLY A 124 8.03 -7.56 18.40
N ILE A 125 8.89 -7.94 19.37
CA ILE A 125 8.99 -7.25 20.67
C ILE A 125 9.29 -5.76 20.53
N PRO A 126 10.24 -5.29 19.69
CA PRO A 126 10.44 -3.85 19.51
C PRO A 126 9.17 -3.12 19.08
N GLY A 127 8.39 -3.72 18.18
CA GLY A 127 7.11 -3.15 17.75
C GLY A 127 6.08 -3.11 18.87
N LEU A 128 6.01 -4.17 19.69
CA LEU A 128 5.09 -4.23 20.84
C LEU A 128 5.40 -3.11 21.85
N LEU A 129 6.68 -2.90 22.18
CA LEU A 129 7.09 -1.96 23.22
C LEU A 129 7.14 -0.51 22.73
N LEU A 130 7.49 -0.26 21.49
CA LEU A 130 7.81 1.07 20.97
C LEU A 130 6.92 1.52 19.81
N GLY A 131 6.07 0.64 19.25
CA GLY A 131 5.29 0.92 18.05
C GLY A 131 4.24 2.01 18.22
N TRP A 132 3.87 2.35 19.48
CA TRP A 132 2.98 3.48 19.76
C TRP A 132 3.71 4.81 19.72
N THR A 133 5.05 4.81 19.67
CA THR A 133 5.84 6.04 19.70
C THR A 133 5.99 6.64 18.30
N PRO A 134 5.87 7.98 18.16
CA PRO A 134 6.18 8.63 16.89
C PRO A 134 7.61 8.42 16.41
N SER A 135 8.54 8.20 17.35
CA SER A 135 9.97 7.96 17.05
C SER A 135 10.17 6.68 16.24
N LEU A 136 9.54 5.57 16.63
CA LEU A 136 9.63 4.32 15.86
C LEU A 136 8.96 4.45 14.51
N GLN A 137 7.79 5.09 14.47
CA GLN A 137 7.09 5.30 13.20
C GLN A 137 7.94 6.10 12.21
N ARG A 138 8.57 7.19 12.65
CA ARG A 138 9.47 7.98 11.80
C ARG A 138 10.66 7.16 11.32
N LYS A 139 11.21 6.31 12.18
CA LYS A 139 12.35 5.45 11.84
C LYS A 139 11.96 4.42 10.77
N VAL A 140 10.79 3.81 10.90
CA VAL A 140 10.25 2.86 9.91
C VAL A 140 9.97 3.58 8.59
N GLN A 141 9.36 4.77 8.64
CA GLN A 141 9.11 5.58 7.45
C GLN A 141 10.41 5.91 6.70
N ALA A 142 11.44 6.36 7.41
CA ALA A 142 12.73 6.68 6.81
C ALA A 142 13.37 5.45 6.17
N SER A 143 13.30 4.30 6.83
CA SER A 143 13.83 3.04 6.31
C SER A 143 13.06 2.58 5.07
N ALA A 144 11.73 2.71 5.06
CA ALA A 144 10.89 2.31 3.95
C ALA A 144 11.16 3.18 2.71
N VAL A 145 11.25 4.51 2.90
CA VAL A 145 11.54 5.44 1.81
C VAL A 145 12.94 5.19 1.25
N ALA A 146 13.95 4.99 2.11
CA ALA A 146 15.30 4.66 1.67
C ALA A 146 15.33 3.35 0.88
N GLY A 147 14.58 2.34 1.31
CA GLY A 147 14.44 1.09 0.59
C GLY A 147 13.81 1.25 -0.79
N LEU A 148 12.81 2.12 -0.89
CA LEU A 148 12.16 2.42 -2.18
C LEU A 148 13.12 3.14 -3.13
N VAL A 149 13.85 4.13 -2.65
CA VAL A 149 14.85 4.85 -3.45
C VAL A 149 15.90 3.87 -3.99
N ALA A 150 16.42 2.99 -3.14
CA ALA A 150 17.39 1.97 -3.56
C ALA A 150 16.81 1.00 -4.58
N PHE A 151 15.55 0.61 -4.43
CA PHE A 151 14.86 -0.26 -5.38
C PHE A 151 14.70 0.41 -6.74
N MET A 152 14.31 1.68 -6.77
CA MET A 152 14.13 2.44 -8.01
C MET A 152 15.46 2.65 -8.74
N ASP A 153 16.54 2.84 -8.00
CA ASP A 153 17.88 3.03 -8.58
C ASP A 153 18.42 1.77 -9.28
N ARG A 154 17.89 0.57 -8.94
CA ARG A 154 18.28 -0.69 -9.60
C ARG A 154 17.74 -0.79 -11.02
N TRP A 155 16.75 0.00 -11.37
CA TRP A 155 16.08 -0.02 -12.67
C TRP A 155 16.07 1.40 -13.25
N PRO A 156 17.22 1.89 -13.72
CA PRO A 156 17.24 3.22 -14.35
C PRO A 156 16.38 3.19 -15.62
N SER A 157 15.49 4.17 -15.70
CA SER A 157 14.60 4.37 -16.86
C SER A 157 15.39 4.83 -18.07
#